data_afd556a137b95dbf2b4c02b07e628913
#
_entry.id   afd556a137b95dbf2b4c02b07e628913
#
_cell.length_a   1.000
_cell.length_b   1.000
_cell.length_c   1.000
_cell.angle_alpha   90.00
_cell.angle_beta   90.00
_cell.angle_gamma   90.00
#
_symmetry.space_group_name_H-M   'P 1'
#
loop_
_entity.id
_entity.type
_entity.pdbx_description
1 polymer ?
#
loop_
_entity_poly.entity_id
_entity_poly.type
_entity_poly.pdbx_seq_one_letter_code
_entity_poly.pdbx_strand_id
1 'polypeptide(L)'
;MDVQQLEEAWALRAGAREARLLEASHVPAALSQLGIVRPGDRLVAFADDFADAFARGFDGCDVALVGSPSAEAFAATSEGFDASFDVEGPHLWWFVNSIGGFGLRVPDLRALGRAAREAHALLVVDNTVASAFGCDSLRLGAVLSLEALDRVCAGKAPRKLVAVSVARSQLKRHRVDAAAECAHALLEGCGLAKFELTADEAGVLERGLDSLDVRMQAHFDRARALAEYLAANEMVRSLRYPGLSSHPDHAVATGILEHGFGPAVEFDLIERSAGELFDALPDEFRTSPAGGPITRLSTPRGKQGSTIRLYAGTDDPLIVAATLDNALRN
;
A
#
# COMPACT_ATOMS: atom_id res chain seq x y z
N MET A 1 18.15 -6.93 -17.03
CA MET A 1 18.19 -5.53 -16.47
C MET A 1 19.02 -5.52 -15.20
N ASP A 2 19.85 -4.52 -14.97
CA ASP A 2 20.52 -4.32 -13.68
C ASP A 2 19.62 -3.50 -12.72
N VAL A 3 20.07 -3.25 -11.48
CA VAL A 3 19.28 -2.52 -10.46
C VAL A 3 18.94 -1.12 -10.94
N GLN A 4 19.90 -0.40 -11.55
CA GLN A 4 19.68 0.97 -12.01
C GLN A 4 18.63 1.02 -13.14
N GLN A 5 18.70 0.11 -14.09
CA GLN A 5 17.72 0.03 -15.17
C GLN A 5 16.31 -0.29 -14.65
N LEU A 6 16.20 -1.12 -13.59
CA LEU A 6 14.93 -1.39 -12.93
C LEU A 6 14.40 -0.16 -12.18
N GLU A 7 15.27 0.59 -11.50
CA GLU A 7 14.92 1.84 -10.83
C GLU A 7 14.40 2.87 -11.83
N GLU A 8 15.08 3.04 -12.97
CA GLU A 8 14.64 3.93 -14.06
C GLU A 8 13.29 3.51 -14.64
N ALA A 9 13.10 2.21 -14.90
CA ALA A 9 11.84 1.67 -15.42
C ALA A 9 10.70 1.85 -14.39
N TRP A 10 10.99 1.65 -13.10
CA TRP A 10 10.01 1.86 -12.04
C TRP A 10 9.65 3.34 -11.88
N ALA A 11 10.63 4.24 -11.93
CA ALA A 11 10.39 5.67 -11.88
C ALA A 11 9.49 6.16 -13.03
N LEU A 12 9.72 5.65 -14.23
CA LEU A 12 8.87 5.94 -15.40
C LEU A 12 7.44 5.45 -15.14
N ARG A 13 7.29 4.24 -14.63
CA ARG A 13 5.99 3.62 -14.33
C ARG A 13 5.20 4.38 -13.27
N ALA A 14 5.87 4.81 -12.21
CA ALA A 14 5.27 5.56 -11.10
C ALA A 14 5.08 7.07 -11.42
N GLY A 15 5.47 7.53 -12.61
CA GLY A 15 5.47 8.97 -12.94
C GLY A 15 6.41 9.80 -12.05
N ALA A 16 7.38 9.15 -11.40
CA ALA A 16 8.28 9.72 -10.43
C ALA A 16 9.42 10.54 -11.08
N ARG A 17 10.12 11.34 -10.27
CA ARG A 17 11.39 11.97 -10.62
C ARG A 17 12.50 10.93 -10.71
N GLU A 18 12.53 10.07 -9.70
CA GLU A 18 13.42 8.92 -9.59
C GLU A 18 12.79 7.84 -8.71
N ALA A 19 13.32 6.64 -8.76
CA ALA A 19 13.01 5.57 -7.84
C ALA A 19 14.29 4.89 -7.37
N ARG A 20 14.24 4.32 -6.17
CA ARG A 20 15.29 3.49 -5.58
C ARG A 20 14.71 2.16 -5.16
N LEU A 21 15.46 1.09 -5.35
CA LEU A 21 15.13 -0.23 -4.84
C LEU A 21 15.84 -0.47 -3.51
N LEU A 22 15.10 -0.99 -2.55
CA LEU A 22 15.57 -1.26 -1.21
C LEU A 22 15.22 -2.69 -0.81
N GLU A 23 16.20 -3.41 -0.24
CA GLU A 23 15.94 -4.73 0.32
C GLU A 23 15.27 -4.59 1.70
N ALA A 24 13.97 -4.85 1.73
CA ALA A 24 13.17 -4.73 2.95
C ALA A 24 12.03 -5.74 2.97
N SER A 25 11.69 -6.24 4.16
CA SER A 25 10.63 -7.25 4.33
C SER A 25 9.22 -6.73 4.04
N HIS A 26 9.01 -5.41 4.18
CA HIS A 26 7.74 -4.72 3.93
C HIS A 26 7.98 -3.20 3.91
N VAL A 27 7.02 -2.44 3.39
CA VAL A 27 7.13 -0.97 3.22
C VAL A 27 7.50 -0.22 4.50
N PRO A 28 6.86 -0.48 5.64
CA PRO A 28 7.27 0.15 6.88
C PRO A 28 8.75 -0.08 7.27
N ALA A 29 9.27 -1.30 7.08
CA ALA A 29 10.68 -1.56 7.34
C ALA A 29 11.60 -0.81 6.36
N ALA A 30 11.15 -0.64 5.09
CA ALA A 30 11.87 0.16 4.12
C ALA A 30 11.99 1.62 4.56
N LEU A 31 10.89 2.23 5.01
CA LEU A 31 10.89 3.61 5.50
C LEU A 31 11.86 3.79 6.67
N SER A 32 11.89 2.86 7.62
CA SER A 32 12.84 2.87 8.74
C SER A 32 14.29 2.72 8.26
N GLN A 33 14.54 1.78 7.32
CA GLN A 33 15.89 1.52 6.81
C GLN A 33 16.45 2.65 5.93
N LEU A 34 15.59 3.44 5.30
CA LEU A 34 16.01 4.63 4.54
C LEU A 34 16.78 5.61 5.43
N GLY A 35 16.50 5.65 6.72
CA GLY A 35 17.16 6.59 7.65
C GLY A 35 16.83 8.05 7.37
N ILE A 36 15.79 8.32 6.57
CA ILE A 36 15.33 9.69 6.28
C ILE A 36 14.45 10.27 7.39
N VAL A 37 13.78 9.38 8.13
CA VAL A 37 13.09 9.74 9.39
C VAL A 37 14.12 9.66 10.50
N ARG A 38 14.46 10.80 11.12
CA ARG A 38 15.60 10.96 12.00
C ARG A 38 15.17 11.26 13.45
N PRO A 39 16.02 11.01 14.45
CA PRO A 39 15.77 11.45 15.82
C PRO A 39 15.43 12.94 15.86
N GLY A 40 14.33 13.27 16.54
CA GLY A 40 13.78 14.64 16.59
C GLY A 40 12.66 14.91 15.59
N ASP A 41 12.46 14.05 14.59
CA ASP A 41 11.31 14.13 13.69
C ASP A 41 10.02 13.65 14.41
N ARG A 42 8.88 14.11 13.86
CA ARG A 42 7.56 13.57 14.21
C ARG A 42 7.02 12.74 13.06
N LEU A 43 6.55 11.51 13.35
CA LEU A 43 5.86 10.65 12.41
C LEU A 43 4.41 10.45 12.86
N VAL A 44 3.47 10.95 12.06
CA VAL A 44 2.03 10.74 12.23
C VAL A 44 1.58 9.65 11.26
N ALA A 45 0.95 8.60 11.77
CA ALA A 45 0.54 7.46 10.95
C ALA A 45 -0.90 7.03 11.25
N PHE A 46 -1.59 6.47 10.24
CA PHE A 46 -2.87 5.82 10.46
C PHE A 46 -2.66 4.52 11.25
N ALA A 47 -3.35 4.39 12.40
CA ALA A 47 -3.11 3.32 13.37
C ALA A 47 -3.26 1.91 12.78
N ASP A 48 -4.25 1.70 11.91
CA ASP A 48 -4.49 0.39 11.29
C ASP A 48 -3.44 0.01 10.23
N ASP A 49 -2.72 0.98 9.67
CA ASP A 49 -1.63 0.77 8.71
C ASP A 49 -0.29 0.58 9.40
N PHE A 50 -0.18 1.09 10.63
CA PHE A 50 1.06 1.18 11.38
C PHE A 50 1.07 0.15 12.53
N ALA A 51 1.82 -0.94 12.37
CA ALA A 51 1.91 -1.97 13.40
C ALA A 51 2.91 -1.59 14.50
N ASP A 52 2.66 -2.03 15.76
CA ASP A 52 3.54 -1.80 16.92
C ASP A 52 5.01 -2.18 16.68
N ALA A 53 5.24 -3.25 15.91
CA ALA A 53 6.59 -3.68 15.51
C ALA A 53 7.31 -2.63 14.66
N PHE A 54 6.57 -1.77 13.99
CA PHE A 54 7.07 -0.70 13.16
C PHE A 54 7.45 0.53 13.98
N ALA A 55 6.69 0.85 15.02
CA ALA A 55 7.01 1.96 15.91
C ALA A 55 8.43 1.87 16.51
N ARG A 56 8.94 0.66 16.71
CA ARG A 56 10.29 0.40 17.23
C ARG A 56 11.42 0.69 16.23
N GLY A 57 11.10 0.91 14.96
CA GLY A 57 12.08 1.24 13.93
C GLY A 57 12.43 2.74 13.84
N PHE A 58 11.87 3.59 14.70
CA PHE A 58 12.03 5.05 14.69
C PHE A 58 12.51 5.56 16.04
N ASP A 59 13.63 5.06 16.49
CA ASP A 59 14.22 5.45 17.78
C ASP A 59 14.53 6.95 17.82
N GLY A 60 14.08 7.63 18.87
CA GLY A 60 14.27 9.07 19.05
C GLY A 60 13.30 9.95 18.23
N CYS A 61 12.37 9.36 17.50
CA CYS A 61 11.28 10.09 16.83
C CYS A 61 10.03 10.15 17.72
N ASP A 62 9.24 11.20 17.53
CA ASP A 62 7.91 11.31 18.13
C ASP A 62 6.89 10.65 17.19
N VAL A 63 6.40 9.45 17.58
CA VAL A 63 5.44 8.69 16.78
C VAL A 63 4.04 8.85 17.34
N ALA A 64 3.15 9.44 16.55
CA ALA A 64 1.75 9.65 16.88
C ALA A 64 0.83 8.86 15.93
N LEU A 65 -0.22 8.24 16.48
CA LEU A 65 -1.17 7.44 15.71
C LEU A 65 -2.54 8.12 15.66
N VAL A 66 -3.13 8.16 14.46
CA VAL A 66 -4.48 8.65 14.24
C VAL A 66 -5.46 7.50 14.00
N GLY A 67 -6.67 7.62 14.53
CA GLY A 67 -7.73 6.62 14.36
C GLY A 67 -8.53 6.75 13.05
N SER A 68 -8.25 7.79 12.25
CA SER A 68 -8.87 8.02 10.95
C SER A 68 -7.83 8.50 9.94
N PRO A 69 -7.82 7.99 8.70
CA PRO A 69 -6.90 8.45 7.66
C PRO A 69 -7.40 9.74 6.98
N SER A 70 -7.90 10.70 7.75
CA SER A 70 -8.42 11.98 7.25
C SER A 70 -7.41 13.12 7.42
N ALA A 71 -7.46 14.11 6.53
CA ALA A 71 -6.57 15.28 6.58
C ALA A 71 -6.70 16.05 7.91
N GLU A 72 -7.92 16.15 8.44
CA GLU A 72 -8.20 16.83 9.71
C GLU A 72 -7.54 16.12 10.90
N ALA A 73 -7.61 14.78 10.92
CA ALA A 73 -7.00 13.99 12.01
C ALA A 73 -5.47 14.11 11.99
N PHE A 74 -4.86 14.07 10.81
CA PHE A 74 -3.42 14.25 10.66
C PHE A 74 -2.99 15.67 11.03
N ALA A 75 -3.70 16.70 10.54
CA ALA A 75 -3.38 18.10 10.85
C ALA A 75 -3.48 18.37 12.36
N ALA A 76 -4.58 17.96 13.01
CA ALA A 76 -4.77 18.16 14.45
C ALA A 76 -3.68 17.46 15.28
N THR A 77 -3.25 16.25 14.88
CA THR A 77 -2.18 15.52 15.57
C THR A 77 -0.79 16.14 15.33
N SER A 78 -0.65 16.96 14.32
CA SER A 78 0.59 17.65 13.96
C SER A 78 0.73 19.02 14.63
N GLU A 79 -0.31 19.54 15.28
CA GLU A 79 -0.28 20.86 15.92
C GLU A 79 0.85 20.97 16.95
N GLY A 80 1.50 22.14 16.95
CA GLY A 80 2.59 22.46 17.86
C GLY A 80 3.95 21.84 17.51
N PHE A 81 4.07 21.13 16.40
CA PHE A 81 5.36 20.69 15.88
C PHE A 81 5.88 21.70 14.83
N ASP A 82 7.07 22.23 15.07
CA ASP A 82 7.70 23.23 14.20
C ASP A 82 8.45 22.53 13.06
N ALA A 83 7.72 22.17 12.02
CA ALA A 83 8.23 21.46 10.85
C ALA A 83 8.69 22.45 9.76
N SER A 84 9.71 22.06 9.03
CA SER A 84 10.17 22.77 7.84
C SER A 84 10.52 21.80 6.70
N PHE A 85 10.69 22.34 5.49
CA PHE A 85 11.28 21.59 4.36
C PHE A 85 12.79 21.85 4.22
N ASP A 86 13.44 22.33 5.28
CA ASP A 86 14.89 22.41 5.33
C ASP A 86 15.47 21.02 5.59
N VAL A 87 16.38 20.56 4.74
CA VAL A 87 16.96 19.20 4.81
C VAL A 87 17.62 18.89 6.17
N GLU A 88 18.17 19.90 6.83
CA GLU A 88 18.82 19.77 8.14
C GLU A 88 17.87 19.96 9.33
N GLY A 89 16.65 20.42 9.06
CA GLY A 89 15.64 20.69 10.10
C GLY A 89 14.93 19.44 10.59
N PRO A 90 14.11 19.56 11.65
CA PRO A 90 13.20 18.51 12.05
C PRO A 90 12.05 18.38 11.03
N HIS A 91 11.67 17.15 10.71
CA HIS A 91 10.63 16.89 9.73
C HIS A 91 9.37 16.33 10.37
N LEU A 92 8.24 16.68 9.77
CA LEU A 92 6.93 16.08 10.04
C LEU A 92 6.62 15.12 8.90
N TRP A 93 6.43 13.86 9.25
CA TRP A 93 6.10 12.80 8.31
C TRP A 93 4.66 12.34 8.49
N TRP A 94 3.91 12.23 7.40
CA TRP A 94 2.59 11.62 7.38
C TRP A 94 2.62 10.33 6.59
N PHE A 95 2.17 9.23 7.20
CA PHE A 95 2.20 7.90 6.59
C PHE A 95 0.80 7.30 6.51
N VAL A 96 0.38 6.90 5.29
CA VAL A 96 -0.88 6.21 5.00
C VAL A 96 -0.69 5.17 3.90
N ASN A 97 -1.61 4.22 3.81
CA ASN A 97 -1.73 3.35 2.64
C ASN A 97 -2.72 3.95 1.63
N SER A 98 -2.52 3.73 0.33
CA SER A 98 -3.52 4.09 -0.69
C SER A 98 -4.81 3.29 -0.56
N ILE A 99 -4.71 2.01 -0.20
CA ILE A 99 -5.79 1.12 0.25
C ILE A 99 -5.24 0.31 1.41
N GLY A 100 -5.80 0.46 2.61
CA GLY A 100 -5.23 -0.21 3.77
C GLY A 100 -6.14 -0.25 4.99
N GLY A 101 -5.53 -0.57 6.13
CA GLY A 101 -6.20 -0.67 7.40
C GLY A 101 -7.30 -1.72 7.46
N PHE A 102 -8.01 -1.74 8.58
CA PHE A 102 -9.22 -2.54 8.72
C PHE A 102 -10.35 -1.92 7.90
N GLY A 103 -11.03 -2.74 7.11
CA GLY A 103 -12.10 -2.30 6.23
C GLY A 103 -11.63 -1.76 4.89
N LEU A 104 -10.35 -1.93 4.52
CA LEU A 104 -9.79 -1.47 3.24
C LEU A 104 -10.04 0.03 2.99
N ARG A 105 -9.71 0.85 4.01
CA ARG A 105 -9.89 2.30 3.98
C ARG A 105 -9.12 2.92 2.81
N VAL A 106 -9.73 3.94 2.23
CA VAL A 106 -9.16 4.71 1.11
C VAL A 106 -9.13 6.18 1.51
N PRO A 107 -7.96 6.71 1.93
CA PRO A 107 -7.84 8.11 2.32
C PRO A 107 -7.96 9.05 1.11
N ASP A 108 -8.51 10.25 1.30
CA ASP A 108 -8.43 11.31 0.28
C ASP A 108 -7.01 11.86 0.19
N LEU A 109 -6.20 11.23 -0.67
CA LEU A 109 -4.79 11.63 -0.86
C LEU A 109 -4.65 13.07 -1.37
N ARG A 110 -5.65 13.61 -2.11
CA ARG A 110 -5.60 15.01 -2.54
C ARG A 110 -5.80 15.97 -1.37
N ALA A 111 -6.72 15.63 -0.46
CA ALA A 111 -6.93 16.42 0.75
C ALA A 111 -5.72 16.33 1.68
N LEU A 112 -5.21 15.11 1.91
CA LEU A 112 -3.99 14.88 2.70
C LEU A 112 -2.79 15.61 2.11
N GLY A 113 -2.55 15.53 0.79
CA GLY A 113 -1.42 16.20 0.15
C GLY A 113 -1.49 17.74 0.24
N ARG A 114 -2.69 18.33 0.22
CA ARG A 114 -2.86 19.78 0.46
C ARG A 114 -2.56 20.12 1.91
N ALA A 115 -3.21 19.43 2.84
CA ALA A 115 -3.03 19.67 4.27
C ALA A 115 -1.59 19.40 4.74
N ALA A 116 -0.94 18.38 4.19
CA ALA A 116 0.47 18.10 4.46
C ALA A 116 1.37 19.30 4.10
N ARG A 117 1.17 19.90 2.91
CA ARG A 117 1.95 21.09 2.51
C ARG A 117 1.68 22.29 3.40
N GLU A 118 0.45 22.50 3.85
CA GLU A 118 0.07 23.55 4.79
C GLU A 118 0.70 23.34 6.17
N ALA A 119 0.82 22.09 6.61
CA ALA A 119 1.47 21.70 7.87
C ALA A 119 3.01 21.52 7.75
N HIS A 120 3.61 21.80 6.59
CA HIS A 120 5.00 21.48 6.27
C HIS A 120 5.35 19.99 6.47
N ALA A 121 4.39 19.10 6.25
CA ALA A 121 4.57 17.65 6.37
C ALA A 121 4.96 17.00 5.04
N LEU A 122 5.73 15.93 5.13
CA LEU A 122 6.12 15.05 4.02
C LEU A 122 5.17 13.86 3.97
N LEU A 123 4.26 13.82 2.98
CA LEU A 123 3.29 12.73 2.83
C LEU A 123 3.91 11.52 2.15
N VAL A 124 3.96 10.41 2.88
CA VAL A 124 4.44 9.11 2.42
C VAL A 124 3.26 8.16 2.24
N VAL A 125 3.18 7.51 1.08
CA VAL A 125 2.09 6.56 0.78
C VAL A 125 2.66 5.17 0.51
N ASP A 126 2.19 4.17 1.28
CA ASP A 126 2.32 2.76 0.89
C ASP A 126 1.28 2.46 -0.20
N ASN A 127 1.76 2.34 -1.41
CA ASN A 127 0.93 2.12 -2.60
C ASN A 127 0.91 0.65 -3.05
N THR A 128 1.35 -0.28 -2.19
CA THR A 128 1.52 -1.69 -2.56
C THR A 128 0.22 -2.35 -3.03
N VAL A 129 -0.92 -2.02 -2.41
CA VAL A 129 -2.20 -2.70 -2.72
C VAL A 129 -2.78 -2.23 -4.04
N ALA A 130 -2.81 -0.93 -4.29
CA ALA A 130 -3.29 -0.37 -5.55
C ALA A 130 -2.22 -0.41 -6.65
N SER A 131 -0.95 -0.30 -6.29
CA SER A 131 0.22 -0.02 -7.12
C SER A 131 0.10 1.28 -7.93
N ALA A 132 1.16 1.66 -8.63
CA ALA A 132 1.12 2.76 -9.60
C ALA A 132 0.13 2.53 -10.76
N PHE A 133 -0.41 1.31 -10.91
CA PHE A 133 -1.48 0.98 -11.84
C PHE A 133 -2.83 1.53 -11.37
N GLY A 134 -3.19 1.30 -10.10
CA GLY A 134 -4.51 1.63 -9.56
C GLY A 134 -4.57 2.95 -8.79
N CYS A 135 -3.42 3.54 -8.44
CA CYS A 135 -3.37 4.81 -7.72
C CYS A 135 -2.09 5.59 -8.03
N ASP A 136 -2.22 6.72 -8.69
CA ASP A 136 -1.11 7.65 -8.92
C ASP A 136 -0.92 8.54 -7.67
N SER A 137 -0.37 7.94 -6.60
CA SER A 137 -0.23 8.58 -5.29
C SER A 137 0.63 9.84 -5.33
N LEU A 138 1.67 9.87 -6.18
CA LEU A 138 2.54 11.05 -6.33
C LEU A 138 1.79 12.23 -6.95
N ARG A 139 0.99 12.00 -7.98
CA ARG A 139 0.13 13.03 -8.59
C ARG A 139 -0.96 13.50 -7.65
N LEU A 140 -1.39 12.65 -6.73
CA LEU A 140 -2.41 12.95 -5.73
C LEU A 140 -1.85 13.71 -4.52
N GLY A 141 -0.54 13.86 -4.38
CA GLY A 141 0.06 14.72 -3.38
C GLY A 141 1.10 14.08 -2.48
N ALA A 142 1.35 12.78 -2.59
CA ALA A 142 2.47 12.14 -1.90
C ALA A 142 3.81 12.71 -2.41
N VAL A 143 4.78 12.85 -1.52
CA VAL A 143 6.16 13.15 -1.89
C VAL A 143 6.99 11.89 -2.07
N LEU A 144 6.64 10.82 -1.34
CA LEU A 144 7.18 9.48 -1.51
C LEU A 144 6.05 8.46 -1.70
N SER A 145 6.22 7.57 -2.67
CA SER A 145 5.37 6.40 -2.88
C SER A 145 6.22 5.14 -2.75
N LEU A 146 5.80 4.23 -1.89
CA LEU A 146 6.52 2.99 -1.62
C LEU A 146 5.67 1.79 -2.06
N GLU A 147 6.30 0.82 -2.72
CA GLU A 147 5.61 -0.37 -3.23
C GLU A 147 6.44 -1.64 -2.99
N ALA A 148 5.86 -2.64 -2.32
CA ALA A 148 6.50 -3.93 -2.12
C ALA A 148 6.45 -4.78 -3.40
N LEU A 149 7.60 -4.95 -4.05
CA LEU A 149 7.70 -5.56 -5.38
C LEU A 149 7.39 -7.05 -5.39
N ASP A 150 7.58 -7.76 -4.27
CA ASP A 150 7.17 -9.15 -4.14
C ASP A 150 5.65 -9.34 -4.31
N ARG A 151 4.87 -8.30 -4.06
CA ARG A 151 3.42 -8.28 -4.29
C ARG A 151 3.04 -7.76 -5.66
N VAL A 152 3.65 -6.67 -6.08
CA VAL A 152 3.33 -6.00 -7.34
C VAL A 152 3.90 -6.76 -8.54
N CYS A 153 5.05 -7.46 -8.38
CA CYS A 153 5.69 -8.26 -9.41
C CYS A 153 5.31 -9.76 -9.33
N ALA A 154 4.02 -10.07 -9.38
CA ALA A 154 3.47 -11.43 -9.47
C ALA A 154 3.64 -12.32 -8.21
N GLY A 155 3.88 -11.72 -7.05
CA GLY A 155 3.95 -12.46 -5.77
C GLY A 155 5.12 -13.43 -5.65
N LYS A 156 6.13 -13.34 -6.52
CA LYS A 156 7.22 -14.32 -6.60
C LYS A 156 8.62 -13.70 -6.66
N ALA A 157 8.79 -12.45 -6.25
CA ALA A 157 10.15 -11.94 -6.16
C ALA A 157 10.94 -12.80 -5.18
N PRO A 158 12.08 -13.39 -5.60
CA PRO A 158 12.87 -14.28 -4.75
C PRO A 158 13.50 -13.52 -3.58
N ARG A 159 13.63 -12.22 -3.71
CA ARG A 159 14.10 -11.28 -2.70
C ARG A 159 12.99 -10.28 -2.42
N LYS A 160 12.82 -9.91 -1.16
CA LYS A 160 11.86 -8.89 -0.77
C LYS A 160 12.46 -7.51 -1.01
N LEU A 161 11.91 -6.82 -2.00
CA LEU A 161 12.32 -5.49 -2.39
C LEU A 161 11.15 -4.51 -2.25
N VAL A 162 11.46 -3.29 -1.89
CA VAL A 162 10.53 -2.16 -1.92
C VAL A 162 11.07 -1.13 -2.88
N ALA A 163 10.25 -0.68 -3.82
CA ALA A 163 10.52 0.48 -4.64
C ALA A 163 10.10 1.73 -3.88
N VAL A 164 10.99 2.70 -3.79
CA VAL A 164 10.76 4.03 -3.21
C VAL A 164 10.83 5.04 -4.32
N SER A 165 9.71 5.65 -4.64
CA SER A 165 9.57 6.63 -5.72
C SER A 165 9.36 8.02 -5.15
N VAL A 166 10.10 9.02 -5.64
CA VAL A 166 9.97 10.41 -5.20
C VAL A 166 9.23 11.26 -6.25
N ALA A 167 8.39 12.15 -5.78
CA ALA A 167 7.59 13.04 -6.63
C ALA A 167 8.46 13.99 -7.45
N ARG A 168 7.95 14.40 -8.61
CA ARG A 168 8.54 15.49 -9.39
C ARG A 168 8.26 16.82 -8.71
N SER A 169 9.28 17.67 -8.62
CA SER A 169 9.18 18.95 -7.94
C SER A 169 8.51 20.06 -8.74
N GLN A 170 8.13 19.82 -9.98
CA GLN A 170 7.50 20.85 -10.83
C GLN A 170 5.99 20.89 -10.62
N LEU A 171 5.52 21.94 -9.99
CA LEU A 171 4.12 22.34 -9.94
C LEU A 171 3.70 23.10 -11.21
N LYS A 172 2.38 23.22 -11.43
CA LYS A 172 1.83 24.10 -12.47
C LYS A 172 2.40 25.51 -12.33
N ARG A 173 2.70 26.19 -13.45
CA ARG A 173 3.26 27.55 -13.53
C ARG A 173 4.71 27.69 -13.03
N HIS A 174 5.55 26.68 -13.22
CA HIS A 174 6.99 26.71 -12.86
C HIS A 174 7.28 26.97 -11.36
N ARG A 175 6.31 26.74 -10.47
CA ARG A 175 6.56 26.75 -9.04
C ARG A 175 7.21 25.44 -8.63
N VAL A 176 8.21 25.54 -7.75
CA VAL A 176 8.86 24.38 -7.15
C VAL A 176 8.03 23.87 -5.97
N ASP A 177 7.83 22.55 -5.87
CA ASP A 177 7.26 21.92 -4.69
C ASP A 177 8.37 21.68 -3.66
N ALA A 178 8.44 22.53 -2.65
CA ALA A 178 9.48 22.46 -1.62
C ALA A 178 9.44 21.11 -0.87
N ALA A 179 8.27 20.52 -0.66
CA ALA A 179 8.14 19.21 -0.03
C ALA A 179 8.78 18.10 -0.89
N ALA A 180 8.55 18.13 -2.20
CA ALA A 180 9.15 17.16 -3.12
C ALA A 180 10.67 17.35 -3.26
N GLU A 181 11.16 18.59 -3.27
CA GLU A 181 12.61 18.86 -3.28
C GLU A 181 13.27 18.38 -1.98
N CYS A 182 12.66 18.63 -0.83
CA CYS A 182 13.15 18.14 0.45
C CYS A 182 13.21 16.60 0.46
N ALA A 183 12.12 15.93 0.08
CA ALA A 183 12.08 14.47 0.01
C ALA A 183 13.14 13.89 -0.95
N HIS A 184 13.37 14.54 -2.09
CA HIS A 184 14.42 14.16 -3.03
C HIS A 184 15.81 14.31 -2.42
N ALA A 185 16.12 15.46 -1.82
CA ALA A 185 17.41 15.70 -1.19
C ALA A 185 17.69 14.71 -0.03
N LEU A 186 16.66 14.40 0.78
CA LEU A 186 16.76 13.37 1.81
C LEU A 186 17.06 11.99 1.23
N LEU A 187 16.40 11.61 0.12
CA LEU A 187 16.63 10.33 -0.54
C LEU A 187 18.02 10.27 -1.20
N GLU A 188 18.51 11.35 -1.80
CA GLU A 188 19.88 11.41 -2.34
C GLU A 188 20.94 11.30 -1.23
N GLY A 189 20.68 11.86 -0.06
CA GLY A 189 21.56 11.78 1.12
C GLY A 189 21.57 10.41 1.80
N CYS A 190 20.65 9.52 1.46
CA CYS A 190 20.58 8.17 2.04
C CYS A 190 21.79 7.34 1.64
N GLY A 191 22.51 6.80 2.61
CA GLY A 191 23.55 5.82 2.40
C GLY A 191 22.98 4.42 2.13
N LEU A 192 22.12 4.23 1.12
CA LEU A 192 21.51 2.95 0.81
C LEU A 192 22.58 1.89 0.51
N ALA A 193 22.43 0.73 1.13
CA ALA A 193 23.29 -0.41 0.84
C ALA A 193 23.10 -0.82 -0.63
N LYS A 194 24.21 -0.84 -1.36
CA LYS A 194 24.20 -1.35 -2.74
C LYS A 194 24.04 -2.87 -2.69
N PHE A 195 23.20 -3.39 -3.54
CA PHE A 195 23.03 -4.83 -3.75
C PHE A 195 23.00 -5.13 -5.25
N GLU A 196 23.31 -6.36 -5.58
CA GLU A 196 23.24 -6.85 -6.95
C GLU A 196 22.11 -7.88 -7.06
N LEU A 197 21.44 -7.86 -8.19
CA LEU A 197 20.43 -8.87 -8.54
C LEU A 197 21.12 -9.95 -9.38
N THR A 198 20.80 -11.20 -9.09
CA THR A 198 21.11 -12.28 -10.02
C THR A 198 20.30 -12.12 -11.31
N ALA A 199 20.73 -12.76 -12.39
CA ALA A 199 20.01 -12.74 -13.67
C ALA A 199 18.56 -13.23 -13.52
N ASP A 200 18.34 -14.25 -12.66
CA ASP A 200 17.02 -14.81 -12.41
C ASP A 200 16.13 -13.82 -11.64
N GLU A 201 16.65 -13.15 -10.61
CA GLU A 201 15.93 -12.12 -9.85
C GLU A 201 15.54 -10.94 -10.73
N ALA A 202 16.49 -10.43 -11.51
CA ALA A 202 16.26 -9.35 -12.47
C ALA A 202 15.19 -9.74 -13.50
N GLY A 203 15.27 -10.96 -14.05
CA GLY A 203 14.31 -11.48 -15.01
C GLY A 203 12.89 -11.64 -14.43
N VAL A 204 12.75 -11.98 -13.14
CA VAL A 204 11.44 -12.01 -12.46
C VAL A 204 10.85 -10.61 -12.34
N LEU A 205 11.65 -9.64 -11.92
CA LEU A 205 11.20 -8.25 -11.75
C LEU A 205 10.84 -7.61 -13.10
N GLU A 206 11.64 -7.83 -14.14
CA GLU A 206 11.39 -7.36 -15.51
C GLU A 206 10.08 -7.89 -16.04
N ARG A 207 9.86 -9.22 -16.02
CA ARG A 207 8.57 -9.81 -16.42
C ARG A 207 7.41 -9.34 -15.57
N GLY A 208 7.64 -9.10 -14.27
CA GLY A 208 6.64 -8.54 -13.36
C GLY A 208 6.23 -7.13 -13.77
N LEU A 209 7.19 -6.31 -14.17
CA LEU A 209 6.95 -4.94 -14.65
C LEU A 209 6.24 -4.95 -16.01
N ASP A 210 6.69 -5.76 -16.96
CA ASP A 210 6.10 -5.87 -18.31
C ASP A 210 4.64 -6.33 -18.28
N SER A 211 4.32 -7.23 -17.37
CA SER A 211 2.95 -7.79 -17.22
C SER A 211 2.06 -6.99 -16.25
N LEU A 212 2.55 -5.91 -15.65
CA LEU A 212 1.90 -5.24 -14.53
C LEU A 212 0.46 -4.86 -14.84
N ASP A 213 0.21 -4.17 -15.96
CA ASP A 213 -1.13 -3.64 -16.27
C ASP A 213 -2.16 -4.76 -16.48
N VAL A 214 -1.82 -5.74 -17.28
CA VAL A 214 -2.71 -6.87 -17.58
C VAL A 214 -3.00 -7.67 -16.30
N ARG A 215 -1.99 -7.87 -15.48
CA ARG A 215 -2.09 -8.65 -14.26
C ARG A 215 -2.87 -7.91 -13.17
N MET A 216 -2.57 -6.63 -12.96
CA MET A 216 -3.30 -5.82 -11.97
C MET A 216 -4.75 -5.62 -12.36
N GLN A 217 -5.06 -5.42 -13.66
CA GLN A 217 -6.45 -5.38 -14.13
C GLN A 217 -7.17 -6.69 -13.82
N ALA A 218 -6.53 -7.83 -14.08
CA ALA A 218 -7.10 -9.13 -13.77
C ALA A 218 -7.38 -9.31 -12.27
N HIS A 219 -6.47 -8.88 -11.38
CA HIS A 219 -6.69 -8.90 -9.93
C HIS A 219 -7.88 -8.03 -9.52
N PHE A 220 -8.01 -6.81 -10.08
CA PHE A 220 -9.10 -5.88 -9.75
C PHE A 220 -10.46 -6.42 -10.21
N ASP A 221 -10.53 -6.93 -11.44
CA ASP A 221 -11.77 -7.48 -12.01
C ASP A 221 -12.24 -8.71 -11.21
N ARG A 222 -11.31 -9.57 -10.79
CA ARG A 222 -11.63 -10.75 -9.99
C ARG A 222 -12.04 -10.38 -8.57
N ALA A 223 -11.37 -9.41 -7.95
CA ALA A 223 -11.78 -8.90 -6.64
C ALA A 223 -13.21 -8.34 -6.68
N ARG A 224 -13.56 -7.61 -7.74
CA ARG A 224 -14.92 -7.11 -7.94
C ARG A 224 -15.92 -8.26 -8.08
N ALA A 225 -15.64 -9.25 -8.94
CA ALA A 225 -16.53 -10.40 -9.13
C ALA A 225 -16.73 -11.19 -7.83
N LEU A 226 -15.64 -11.42 -7.06
CA LEU A 226 -15.71 -12.09 -5.76
C LEU A 226 -16.45 -11.26 -4.70
N ALA A 227 -16.31 -9.91 -4.72
CA ALA A 227 -17.07 -9.03 -3.84
C ALA A 227 -18.57 -9.08 -4.15
N GLU A 228 -18.96 -9.10 -5.43
CA GLU A 228 -20.36 -9.24 -5.86
C GLU A 228 -20.94 -10.62 -5.43
N TYR A 229 -20.15 -11.68 -5.59
CA TYR A 229 -20.53 -13.02 -5.12
C TYR A 229 -20.71 -13.07 -3.58
N LEU A 230 -19.72 -12.55 -2.83
CA LEU A 230 -19.76 -12.56 -1.37
C LEU A 230 -20.89 -11.67 -0.81
N ALA A 231 -21.25 -10.58 -1.51
CA ALA A 231 -22.38 -9.74 -1.13
C ALA A 231 -23.73 -10.44 -1.20
N ALA A 232 -23.85 -11.45 -2.06
CA ALA A 232 -25.06 -12.25 -2.22
C ALA A 232 -25.05 -13.56 -1.37
N ASN A 233 -23.95 -13.84 -0.67
CA ASN A 233 -23.78 -15.10 0.07
C ASN A 233 -24.38 -14.97 1.49
N GLU A 234 -25.32 -15.88 1.82
CA GLU A 234 -26.04 -15.88 3.10
C GLU A 234 -25.15 -16.15 4.33
N MET A 235 -23.94 -16.73 4.13
CA MET A 235 -22.98 -16.99 5.21
C MET A 235 -22.09 -15.76 5.51
N VAL A 236 -22.23 -14.68 4.73
CA VAL A 236 -21.48 -13.43 4.92
C VAL A 236 -22.32 -12.40 5.64
N ARG A 237 -21.86 -11.98 6.84
CA ARG A 237 -22.56 -11.00 7.68
C ARG A 237 -22.34 -9.58 7.19
N SER A 238 -21.13 -9.26 6.80
CA SER A 238 -20.75 -7.94 6.32
C SER A 238 -19.62 -8.04 5.31
N LEU A 239 -19.58 -7.10 4.37
CA LEU A 239 -18.60 -7.06 3.30
C LEU A 239 -18.04 -5.64 3.16
N ARG A 240 -16.73 -5.54 2.97
CA ARG A 240 -16.01 -4.28 2.77
C ARG A 240 -15.16 -4.40 1.50
N TYR A 241 -15.50 -3.58 0.54
CA TYR A 241 -14.79 -3.44 -0.73
C TYR A 241 -14.99 -2.00 -1.21
N PRO A 242 -13.94 -1.24 -1.53
CA PRO A 242 -14.09 0.18 -1.90
C PRO A 242 -14.99 0.42 -3.12
N GLY A 243 -15.19 -0.59 -3.97
CA GLY A 243 -16.09 -0.55 -5.11
C GLY A 243 -17.58 -0.65 -4.79
N LEU A 244 -17.96 -0.98 -3.56
CA LEU A 244 -19.36 -1.02 -3.15
C LEU A 244 -19.83 0.35 -2.67
N SER A 245 -21.02 0.76 -3.08
CA SER A 245 -21.63 2.03 -2.63
C SER A 245 -21.86 2.11 -1.13
N SER A 246 -21.92 0.98 -0.45
CA SER A 246 -22.01 0.88 1.02
C SER A 246 -20.68 1.11 1.74
N HIS A 247 -19.55 1.11 1.02
CA HIS A 247 -18.25 1.34 1.62
C HIS A 247 -18.11 2.82 2.04
N PRO A 248 -17.61 3.13 3.26
CA PRO A 248 -17.56 4.50 3.76
C PRO A 248 -16.73 5.44 2.87
N ASP A 249 -15.71 4.92 2.23
CA ASP A 249 -14.80 5.70 1.38
C ASP A 249 -15.09 5.53 -0.12
N HIS A 250 -16.26 4.98 -0.52
CA HIS A 250 -16.58 4.72 -1.94
C HIS A 250 -16.47 5.97 -2.82
N ALA A 251 -16.99 7.10 -2.35
CA ALA A 251 -16.91 8.36 -3.09
C ALA A 251 -15.48 8.85 -3.29
N VAL A 252 -14.63 8.71 -2.26
CA VAL A 252 -13.20 9.02 -2.35
C VAL A 252 -12.51 8.06 -3.30
N ALA A 253 -12.74 6.76 -3.14
CA ALA A 253 -12.15 5.72 -3.98
C ALA A 253 -12.46 5.93 -5.46
N THR A 254 -13.71 6.26 -5.79
CA THR A 254 -14.13 6.62 -7.17
C THR A 254 -13.36 7.83 -7.72
N GLY A 255 -12.97 8.76 -6.87
CA GLY A 255 -12.25 9.98 -7.25
C GLY A 255 -10.75 9.84 -7.42
N ILE A 256 -10.13 8.86 -6.78
CA ILE A 256 -8.65 8.73 -6.72
C ILE A 256 -8.09 7.41 -7.25
N LEU A 257 -8.87 6.33 -7.23
CA LEU A 257 -8.45 5.05 -7.79
C LEU A 257 -8.76 4.99 -9.28
N GLU A 258 -7.89 4.32 -10.01
CA GLU A 258 -7.98 4.12 -11.45
C GLU A 258 -8.13 2.62 -11.75
N HIS A 259 -8.74 2.26 -12.87
CA HIS A 259 -8.88 0.87 -13.34
C HIS A 259 -9.70 -0.07 -12.46
N GLY A 260 -10.28 0.42 -11.36
CA GLY A 260 -11.07 -0.35 -10.39
C GLY A 260 -10.77 0.05 -8.95
N PHE A 261 -11.07 -0.84 -8.00
CA PHE A 261 -11.08 -0.53 -6.57
C PHE A 261 -10.11 -1.39 -5.75
N GLY A 262 -9.06 -1.90 -6.39
CA GLY A 262 -8.05 -2.73 -5.75
C GLY A 262 -8.36 -4.23 -5.76
N PRO A 263 -7.37 -5.05 -5.38
CA PRO A 263 -7.45 -6.51 -5.47
C PRO A 263 -7.95 -7.19 -4.20
N ALA A 264 -8.30 -6.42 -3.17
CA ALA A 264 -8.62 -6.97 -1.85
C ALA A 264 -10.09 -6.78 -1.49
N VAL A 265 -10.66 -7.78 -0.80
CA VAL A 265 -12.02 -7.79 -0.26
C VAL A 265 -11.97 -8.23 1.20
N GLU A 266 -12.70 -7.58 2.10
CA GLU A 266 -12.87 -8.05 3.48
C GLU A 266 -14.32 -8.44 3.76
N PHE A 267 -14.50 -9.51 4.52
CA PHE A 267 -15.83 -9.95 4.93
C PHE A 267 -15.81 -10.61 6.30
N ASP A 268 -16.96 -10.57 6.97
CA ASP A 268 -17.20 -11.27 8.23
C ASP A 268 -18.16 -12.43 8.01
N LEU A 269 -17.88 -13.57 8.65
CA LEU A 269 -18.75 -14.74 8.60
C LEU A 269 -19.86 -14.68 9.64
N ILE A 270 -20.99 -15.31 9.34
CA ILE A 270 -22.06 -15.58 10.28
C ILE A 270 -21.74 -16.92 10.98
N GLU A 271 -21.80 -16.92 12.33
CA GLU A 271 -21.70 -18.12 13.17
C GLU A 271 -20.47 -19.02 12.92
N ARG A 272 -19.44 -18.50 12.26
CA ARG A 272 -18.24 -19.25 11.91
C ARG A 272 -16.99 -18.41 12.12
N SER A 273 -15.93 -19.05 12.57
CA SER A 273 -14.61 -18.42 12.68
C SER A 273 -13.83 -18.48 11.36
N ALA A 274 -12.85 -17.58 11.21
CA ALA A 274 -11.91 -17.64 10.09
C ALA A 274 -11.09 -18.93 10.09
N GLY A 275 -10.77 -19.48 11.28
CA GLY A 275 -10.04 -20.75 11.41
C GLY A 275 -10.80 -21.90 10.80
N GLU A 276 -12.09 -22.06 11.14
CA GLU A 276 -12.93 -23.12 10.58
C GLU A 276 -13.07 -23.04 9.06
N LEU A 277 -13.15 -21.82 8.50
CA LEU A 277 -13.12 -21.67 7.05
C LEU A 277 -11.76 -22.09 6.47
N PHE A 278 -10.67 -21.66 7.09
CA PHE A 278 -9.33 -22.01 6.62
C PHE A 278 -9.05 -23.50 6.66
N ASP A 279 -9.58 -24.23 7.65
CA ASP A 279 -9.43 -25.68 7.76
C ASP A 279 -10.22 -26.43 6.68
N ALA A 280 -11.29 -25.83 6.16
CA ALA A 280 -12.11 -26.37 5.08
C ALA A 280 -11.61 -26.01 3.66
N LEU A 281 -10.64 -25.08 3.56
CA LEU A 281 -10.08 -24.62 2.28
C LEU A 281 -8.77 -25.35 1.93
N PRO A 282 -8.46 -25.52 0.64
CA PRO A 282 -7.13 -25.96 0.21
C PRO A 282 -6.03 -25.06 0.76
N ASP A 283 -4.90 -25.66 1.17
CA ASP A 283 -3.77 -24.94 1.79
C ASP A 283 -3.22 -23.79 0.95
N GLU A 284 -3.34 -23.88 -0.36
CA GLU A 284 -2.87 -22.85 -1.29
C GLU A 284 -3.54 -21.50 -1.08
N PHE A 285 -4.80 -21.46 -0.61
CA PHE A 285 -5.50 -20.22 -0.29
C PHE A 285 -4.88 -19.50 0.92
N ARG A 286 -4.15 -20.20 1.77
CA ARG A 286 -3.46 -19.62 2.95
C ARG A 286 -1.98 -19.35 2.70
N THR A 287 -1.34 -20.20 1.91
CA THR A 287 0.13 -20.20 1.73
C THR A 287 0.60 -19.40 0.52
N SER A 288 -0.27 -19.20 -0.48
CA SER A 288 0.07 -18.40 -1.65
C SER A 288 0.35 -16.95 -1.30
N PRO A 289 1.30 -16.29 -1.98
CA PRO A 289 1.57 -14.88 -1.75
C PRO A 289 0.44 -14.01 -2.31
N ALA A 290 0.10 -12.93 -1.61
CA ALA A 290 -0.78 -11.91 -2.16
C ALA A 290 -0.12 -11.26 -3.41
N GLY A 291 -0.93 -10.98 -4.44
CA GLY A 291 -0.43 -10.50 -5.74
C GLY A 291 0.06 -11.62 -6.66
N GLY A 292 -0.01 -12.88 -6.22
CA GLY A 292 0.28 -14.06 -7.02
C GLY A 292 -0.91 -14.55 -7.85
N PRO A 293 -0.76 -15.64 -8.60
CA PRO A 293 -1.82 -16.16 -9.46
C PRO A 293 -2.99 -16.80 -8.71
N ILE A 294 -2.77 -17.24 -7.48
CA ILE A 294 -3.78 -17.93 -6.65
C ILE A 294 -4.35 -16.93 -5.64
N THR A 295 -5.67 -16.89 -5.54
CA THR A 295 -6.40 -16.11 -4.54
C THR A 295 -5.95 -16.50 -3.14
N ARG A 296 -5.62 -15.50 -2.31
CA ARG A 296 -5.16 -15.69 -0.93
C ARG A 296 -6.19 -15.19 0.06
N LEU A 297 -6.39 -15.99 1.13
CA LEU A 297 -7.15 -15.58 2.30
C LEU A 297 -6.24 -15.46 3.52
N SER A 298 -6.55 -14.48 4.36
CA SER A 298 -5.85 -14.24 5.63
C SER A 298 -6.79 -13.52 6.61
N THR A 299 -6.41 -13.47 7.88
CA THR A 299 -7.05 -12.55 8.84
C THR A 299 -6.39 -11.18 8.76
N PRO A 300 -7.13 -10.05 8.85
CA PRO A 300 -6.54 -8.73 8.99
C PRO A 300 -5.72 -8.62 10.28
N ARG A 301 -4.66 -7.80 10.26
CA ARG A 301 -3.81 -7.59 11.44
C ARG A 301 -4.65 -7.06 12.61
N GLY A 302 -4.36 -7.56 13.83
CA GLY A 302 -5.04 -7.15 15.06
C GLY A 302 -6.50 -7.59 15.17
N LYS A 303 -7.01 -8.34 14.20
CA LYS A 303 -8.37 -8.91 14.22
C LYS A 303 -8.30 -10.42 14.38
N GLN A 304 -9.15 -10.92 15.26
CA GLN A 304 -9.39 -12.36 15.45
C GLN A 304 -10.89 -12.62 15.29
N GLY A 305 -11.25 -13.85 15.09
CA GLY A 305 -12.65 -14.26 14.98
C GLY A 305 -13.09 -14.52 13.54
N SER A 306 -14.16 -13.87 13.09
CA SER A 306 -14.83 -14.18 11.82
C SER A 306 -14.39 -13.30 10.63
N THR A 307 -13.49 -12.35 10.81
CA THR A 307 -13.07 -11.43 9.74
C THR A 307 -12.01 -12.06 8.86
N ILE A 308 -12.22 -12.01 7.55
CA ILE A 308 -11.34 -12.55 6.54
C ILE A 308 -11.00 -11.46 5.54
N ARG A 309 -9.74 -11.40 5.12
CA ARG A 309 -9.27 -10.60 3.99
C ARG A 309 -8.86 -11.51 2.86
N LEU A 310 -9.53 -11.35 1.73
CA LEU A 310 -9.24 -12.03 0.48
C LEU A 310 -8.43 -11.08 -0.40
N TYR A 311 -7.33 -11.57 -0.97
CA TYR A 311 -6.59 -10.94 -2.06
C TYR A 311 -6.83 -11.79 -3.32
N ALA A 312 -7.55 -11.24 -4.29
CA ALA A 312 -7.84 -11.95 -5.53
C ALA A 312 -6.55 -12.26 -6.30
N GLY A 313 -6.41 -13.50 -6.71
CA GLY A 313 -5.39 -13.96 -7.65
C GLY A 313 -5.76 -13.63 -9.10
N THR A 314 -5.10 -14.31 -10.05
CA THR A 314 -5.50 -14.31 -11.46
C THR A 314 -6.23 -15.61 -11.85
N ASP A 315 -6.51 -16.46 -10.86
CA ASP A 315 -7.34 -17.66 -10.97
C ASP A 315 -8.79 -17.33 -11.36
N ASP A 316 -9.52 -18.32 -11.85
CA ASP A 316 -10.92 -18.14 -12.28
C ASP A 316 -11.81 -17.83 -11.07
N PRO A 317 -12.47 -16.67 -11.02
CA PRO A 317 -13.31 -16.28 -9.90
C PRO A 317 -14.51 -17.22 -9.69
N LEU A 318 -14.98 -17.93 -10.71
CA LEU A 318 -16.04 -18.93 -10.56
C LEU A 318 -15.55 -20.16 -9.80
N ILE A 319 -14.31 -20.60 -10.06
CA ILE A 319 -13.70 -21.72 -9.33
C ILE A 319 -13.44 -21.29 -7.87
N VAL A 320 -12.94 -20.10 -7.65
CA VAL A 320 -12.72 -19.55 -6.31
C VAL A 320 -14.06 -19.45 -5.56
N ALA A 321 -15.10 -18.90 -6.17
CA ALA A 321 -16.42 -18.80 -5.57
C ALA A 321 -17.02 -20.16 -5.23
N ALA A 322 -16.91 -21.15 -6.12
CA ALA A 322 -17.39 -22.52 -5.85
C ALA A 322 -16.60 -23.17 -4.70
N THR A 323 -15.30 -22.96 -4.63
CA THR A 323 -14.45 -23.47 -3.53
C THR A 323 -14.83 -22.84 -2.20
N LEU A 324 -15.07 -21.52 -2.19
CA LEU A 324 -15.53 -20.78 -1.01
C LEU A 324 -16.93 -21.27 -0.58
N ASP A 325 -17.86 -21.45 -1.52
CA ASP A 325 -19.21 -21.94 -1.22
C ASP A 325 -19.19 -23.33 -0.56
N ASN A 326 -18.41 -24.24 -1.11
CA ASN A 326 -18.23 -25.57 -0.52
C ASN A 326 -17.63 -25.50 0.90
N ALA A 327 -16.61 -24.64 1.09
CA ALA A 327 -15.97 -24.48 2.38
C ALA A 327 -16.86 -23.74 3.39
N LEU A 328 -17.74 -22.85 2.97
CA LEU A 328 -18.69 -22.14 3.83
C LEU A 328 -19.85 -23.00 4.29
N ARG A 329 -20.24 -24.03 3.51
CA ARG A 329 -21.37 -24.93 3.82
C ARG A 329 -21.00 -26.17 4.65
N ASN A 330 -19.72 -26.55 4.62
CA ASN A 330 -19.20 -27.73 5.37
C ASN A 330 -18.59 -27.29 6.71
#